data_ab8a5ee639e436a485d1c4f44753bab5
#
_entry.id   ab8a5ee639e436a485d1c4f44753bab5
#
_cell.length_a   1.000
_cell.length_b   1.000
_cell.length_c   1.000
_cell.angle_alpha   90.00
_cell.angle_beta   90.00
_cell.angle_gamma   90.00
#
_symmetry.space_group_name_H-M   'P 1'
#
loop_
_entity.id
_entity.type
_entity.pdbx_description
1 polymer ?
#
loop_
_entity_poly.entity_id
_entity_poly.type
_entity_poly.pdbx_seq_one_letter_code
_entity_poly.pdbx_strand_id
1 'polypeptide(L)'
;MIEISRKAYCDMYGPTVGDRVRLGDTSLIAEVEKDLTVHGDEAKFGGGKSLRDGMGQSCKATDKECLDTVITNALIIDSTGIIKADVGIKDGKIAGIGKAGNPDIMNGVDKNMIIGASTEAIAGEGLILTAGGLDTHIHFISPTQVRTALYSGITTMIGGGTGPADGTNATTCTPGEFNIHRMLEASEDLPMNFGYLCKGNSSDITTLEEQIKAGCIGLKIHEDWGSTPDVIDHALTVADMYDVQAAIHTDTLNEGGFVEDTVNAFKGRTIHTYHTEGAGGGHAPDIIRAAAFPNVLPSSTNPTMPYTANTLDEHLDMLMVCHHLDKNVPEDIAFADSRIRPETIAAEDVLHDMGIFSMMSSDSQAMGRVGEVITRTWQTADKMKKQRGALPEDSELNDNYRIKRYISKYTINPAITHGVSEYVGSVEVGKVADLVLWNPAFFGAKPDMIIKGGFIFASKMGDANASIPTPQPVCYTEMFGGHGLALSSTCITFVSKYAYEDGIKEKLGLKRQVLPVKNCRNISKADMVYNNVCGDIRVDPETYTVTVDGKVITCEPFDELALAQRYFMF
;
A
#
# COMPACT_ATOMS: atom_id res chain seq x y z
N MET A 1 -45.47 -4.08 -9.72
CA MET A 1 -44.06 -4.29 -9.43
C MET A 1 -43.40 -4.65 -10.76
N ILE A 2 -42.36 -3.96 -11.16
CA ILE A 2 -41.64 -4.27 -12.40
C ILE A 2 -40.56 -5.28 -12.03
N GLU A 3 -40.53 -6.41 -12.72
CA GLU A 3 -39.49 -7.43 -12.55
C GLU A 3 -38.39 -7.22 -13.59
N ILE A 4 -37.14 -7.27 -13.16
CA ILE A 4 -35.97 -7.25 -14.04
C ILE A 4 -35.08 -8.45 -13.74
N SER A 5 -34.35 -8.95 -14.72
CA SER A 5 -33.40 -10.02 -14.50
C SER A 5 -32.21 -9.54 -13.64
N ARG A 6 -31.60 -10.44 -12.86
CA ARG A 6 -30.41 -10.14 -12.07
C ARG A 6 -29.27 -9.58 -12.94
N LYS A 7 -29.10 -10.12 -14.13
CA LYS A 7 -28.13 -9.59 -15.10
C LYS A 7 -28.41 -8.13 -15.46
N ALA A 8 -29.67 -7.79 -15.81
CA ALA A 8 -30.04 -6.41 -16.14
C ALA A 8 -29.86 -5.46 -14.96
N TYR A 9 -30.10 -5.94 -13.71
CA TYR A 9 -29.81 -5.17 -12.52
C TYR A 9 -28.31 -4.88 -12.38
N CYS A 10 -27.46 -5.92 -12.52
CA CYS A 10 -26.01 -5.76 -12.46
C CYS A 10 -25.47 -4.82 -13.55
N ASP A 11 -26.00 -4.94 -14.77
CA ASP A 11 -25.61 -4.05 -15.88
C ASP A 11 -25.97 -2.56 -15.61
N MET A 12 -27.03 -2.31 -14.83
CA MET A 12 -27.47 -0.95 -14.48
C MET A 12 -26.79 -0.39 -13.23
N TYR A 13 -26.63 -1.20 -12.20
CA TYR A 13 -26.26 -0.76 -10.84
C TYR A 13 -25.08 -1.51 -10.22
N GLY A 14 -24.40 -2.35 -11.00
CA GLY A 14 -23.32 -3.18 -10.50
C GLY A 14 -23.79 -4.44 -9.73
N PRO A 15 -22.85 -5.27 -9.28
CA PRO A 15 -23.14 -6.51 -8.56
C PRO A 15 -23.80 -6.25 -7.21
N THR A 16 -24.65 -7.17 -6.74
CA THR A 16 -25.31 -7.13 -5.44
C THR A 16 -25.02 -8.40 -4.64
N VAL A 17 -25.53 -8.51 -3.42
CA VAL A 17 -25.26 -9.60 -2.48
C VAL A 17 -25.35 -10.98 -3.14
N GLY A 18 -24.27 -11.77 -2.99
CA GLY A 18 -24.11 -13.11 -3.56
C GLY A 18 -23.69 -13.11 -5.04
N ASP A 19 -23.57 -11.96 -5.70
CA ASP A 19 -22.92 -11.89 -7.01
C ASP A 19 -21.41 -12.02 -6.85
N ARG A 20 -20.77 -12.58 -7.88
CA ARG A 20 -19.34 -12.87 -7.88
C ARG A 20 -18.63 -12.11 -8.97
N VAL A 21 -17.49 -11.54 -8.62
CA VAL A 21 -16.65 -10.74 -9.51
C VAL A 21 -15.26 -11.35 -9.54
N ARG A 22 -14.77 -11.68 -10.72
CA ARG A 22 -13.39 -12.12 -10.91
C ARG A 22 -12.45 -10.90 -10.89
N LEU A 23 -11.33 -11.03 -10.19
CA LEU A 23 -10.31 -9.98 -10.08
C LEU A 23 -9.28 -10.09 -11.22
N GLY A 24 -9.42 -9.25 -12.23
CA GLY A 24 -8.58 -9.30 -13.43
C GLY A 24 -8.71 -10.64 -14.16
N ASP A 25 -7.58 -11.14 -14.63
CA ASP A 25 -7.45 -12.49 -15.20
C ASP A 25 -6.92 -13.53 -14.20
N THR A 26 -6.90 -13.18 -12.91
CA THR A 26 -6.56 -14.10 -11.82
C THR A 26 -7.63 -15.17 -11.63
N SER A 27 -7.35 -16.19 -10.83
CA SER A 27 -8.34 -17.18 -10.39
C SER A 27 -9.18 -16.71 -9.19
N LEU A 28 -8.92 -15.52 -8.66
CA LEU A 28 -9.56 -14.99 -7.45
C LEU A 28 -10.98 -14.49 -7.75
N ILE A 29 -11.92 -14.89 -6.90
CA ILE A 29 -13.34 -14.53 -6.99
C ILE A 29 -13.76 -13.79 -5.72
N ALA A 30 -14.19 -12.54 -5.87
CA ALA A 30 -14.83 -11.76 -4.83
C ALA A 30 -16.35 -11.99 -4.87
N GLU A 31 -16.98 -12.31 -3.74
CA GLU A 31 -18.42 -12.37 -3.59
C GLU A 31 -18.91 -11.19 -2.76
N VAL A 32 -19.94 -10.50 -3.22
CA VAL A 32 -20.51 -9.35 -2.51
C VAL A 32 -21.16 -9.81 -1.20
N GLU A 33 -20.61 -9.35 -0.07
CA GLU A 33 -21.07 -9.74 1.28
C GLU A 33 -22.28 -8.92 1.73
N LYS A 34 -22.32 -7.64 1.35
CA LYS A 34 -23.39 -6.68 1.74
C LYS A 34 -23.70 -5.74 0.60
N ASP A 35 -24.94 -5.29 0.55
CA ASP A 35 -25.39 -4.18 -0.29
C ASP A 35 -26.08 -3.15 0.60
N LEU A 36 -25.54 -1.96 0.64
CA LEU A 36 -26.03 -0.85 1.47
C LEU A 36 -26.92 0.12 0.67
N THR A 37 -27.17 -0.17 -0.62
CA THR A 37 -28.12 0.58 -1.44
C THR A 37 -29.55 0.11 -1.22
N VAL A 38 -30.52 0.79 -1.80
CA VAL A 38 -31.94 0.40 -1.75
C VAL A 38 -32.39 0.01 -3.15
N HIS A 39 -32.71 -1.27 -3.35
CA HIS A 39 -33.08 -1.81 -4.64
C HIS A 39 -34.33 -1.13 -5.23
N GLY A 40 -34.21 -0.60 -6.43
CA GLY A 40 -35.26 0.15 -7.12
C GLY A 40 -35.29 1.64 -6.79
N ASP A 41 -34.37 2.11 -5.94
CA ASP A 41 -34.24 3.51 -5.53
C ASP A 41 -32.77 3.96 -5.51
N GLU A 42 -31.94 3.35 -6.35
CA GLU A 42 -30.50 3.62 -6.43
C GLU A 42 -30.23 5.03 -6.95
N ALA A 43 -29.20 5.67 -6.39
CA ALA A 43 -28.64 6.90 -6.94
C ALA A 43 -27.87 6.55 -8.23
N LYS A 44 -28.23 7.20 -9.35
CA LYS A 44 -27.55 7.03 -10.63
C LYS A 44 -27.61 8.29 -11.47
N PHE A 45 -26.44 8.73 -11.98
CA PHE A 45 -26.33 9.84 -12.90
C PHE A 45 -26.56 9.40 -14.35
N GLY A 46 -27.20 10.26 -15.16
CA GLY A 46 -27.39 10.07 -16.59
C GLY A 46 -28.74 10.60 -17.10
N GLY A 47 -28.90 10.67 -18.43
CA GLY A 47 -30.14 11.06 -19.06
C GLY A 47 -31.29 10.13 -18.66
N GLY A 48 -32.33 10.69 -18.06
CA GLY A 48 -33.49 9.92 -17.59
C GLY A 48 -33.23 9.06 -16.35
N LYS A 49 -32.12 9.26 -15.65
CA LYS A 49 -31.77 8.54 -14.41
C LYS A 49 -32.22 9.31 -13.17
N SER A 50 -31.93 8.77 -11.97
CA SER A 50 -32.46 9.25 -10.70
C SER A 50 -31.87 10.58 -10.22
N LEU A 51 -30.60 10.88 -10.52
CA LEU A 51 -29.94 12.10 -10.04
C LEU A 51 -30.34 13.31 -10.88
N ARG A 52 -31.53 13.83 -10.61
CA ARG A 52 -32.11 15.04 -11.21
C ARG A 52 -32.71 15.89 -10.11
N ASP A 53 -32.79 17.20 -10.35
CA ASP A 53 -33.33 18.17 -9.41
C ASP A 53 -34.74 17.79 -8.94
N GLY A 54 -34.96 17.85 -7.63
CA GLY A 54 -36.21 17.47 -6.99
C GLY A 54 -36.52 15.95 -7.03
N MET A 55 -35.61 15.15 -7.53
CA MET A 55 -35.65 13.67 -7.49
C MET A 55 -34.53 13.15 -6.59
N GLY A 56 -33.55 12.45 -7.12
CA GLY A 56 -32.38 11.98 -6.36
C GLY A 56 -31.41 13.09 -5.95
N GLN A 57 -31.48 14.26 -6.57
CA GLN A 57 -30.82 15.48 -6.13
C GLN A 57 -31.79 16.33 -5.32
N SER A 58 -31.41 16.73 -4.12
CA SER A 58 -32.16 17.64 -3.28
C SER A 58 -32.15 19.05 -3.86
N CYS A 59 -33.33 19.68 -4.01
CA CYS A 59 -33.45 21.06 -4.42
C CYS A 59 -33.32 22.08 -3.28
N LYS A 60 -33.15 21.60 -2.03
CA LYS A 60 -33.08 22.45 -0.83
C LYS A 60 -31.71 22.43 -0.16
N ALA A 61 -30.98 21.29 -0.24
CA ALA A 61 -29.71 21.12 0.44
C ALA A 61 -28.68 22.12 -0.10
N THR A 62 -28.17 22.93 0.81
CA THR A 62 -27.06 23.85 0.54
C THR A 62 -25.72 23.12 0.49
N ASP A 63 -24.69 23.80 0.00
CA ASP A 63 -23.33 23.27 -0.05
C ASP A 63 -22.85 22.68 1.29
N LYS A 64 -23.22 23.27 2.41
CA LYS A 64 -22.85 22.79 3.75
C LYS A 64 -23.58 21.51 4.17
N GLU A 65 -24.70 21.21 3.57
CA GLU A 65 -25.59 20.11 3.94
C GLU A 65 -25.45 18.90 3.01
N CYS A 66 -24.87 19.07 1.83
CA CYS A 66 -24.70 18.01 0.87
C CYS A 66 -23.22 17.63 0.64
N LEU A 67 -23.01 16.51 -0.01
CA LEU A 67 -21.69 16.02 -0.39
C LEU A 67 -21.02 16.94 -1.42
N ASP A 68 -19.69 16.97 -1.44
CA ASP A 68 -18.91 17.56 -2.53
C ASP A 68 -18.84 16.60 -3.72
N THR A 69 -18.65 15.31 -3.43
CA THR A 69 -18.61 14.26 -4.46
C THR A 69 -19.30 13.00 -3.95
N VAL A 70 -19.99 12.30 -4.84
CA VAL A 70 -20.55 10.97 -4.58
C VAL A 70 -20.03 9.99 -5.64
N ILE A 71 -19.55 8.82 -5.18
CA ILE A 71 -19.28 7.67 -6.05
C ILE A 71 -20.45 6.71 -5.89
N THR A 72 -21.25 6.52 -6.94
CA THR A 72 -22.50 5.75 -6.85
C THR A 72 -22.28 4.26 -7.09
N ASN A 73 -22.95 3.41 -6.31
CA ASN A 73 -23.06 1.95 -6.53
C ASN A 73 -21.70 1.23 -6.72
N ALA A 74 -20.65 1.64 -6.05
CA ALA A 74 -19.32 1.02 -6.17
C ALA A 74 -19.25 -0.32 -5.43
N LEU A 75 -18.49 -1.26 -5.99
CA LEU A 75 -18.09 -2.46 -5.27
C LEU A 75 -16.81 -2.17 -4.49
N ILE A 76 -16.95 -1.91 -3.19
CA ILE A 76 -15.83 -1.69 -2.30
C ILE A 76 -15.17 -3.02 -1.99
N ILE A 77 -13.86 -3.11 -2.25
CA ILE A 77 -12.99 -4.19 -1.75
C ILE A 77 -12.00 -3.59 -0.76
N ASP A 78 -12.18 -3.91 0.50
CA ASP A 78 -11.38 -3.38 1.59
C ASP A 78 -11.19 -4.44 2.69
N SER A 79 -10.29 -4.18 3.63
CA SER A 79 -10.12 -5.03 4.81
C SER A 79 -11.41 -5.18 5.62
N THR A 80 -12.29 -4.19 5.56
CA THR A 80 -13.58 -4.18 6.28
C THR A 80 -14.66 -5.03 5.63
N GLY A 81 -14.50 -5.40 4.35
CA GLY A 81 -15.44 -6.26 3.62
C GLY A 81 -15.46 -6.04 2.11
N ILE A 82 -16.30 -6.83 1.45
CA ILE A 82 -16.62 -6.71 0.03
C ILE A 82 -18.07 -6.23 -0.07
N ILE A 83 -18.24 -4.92 -0.27
CA ILE A 83 -19.50 -4.23 0.02
C ILE A 83 -19.90 -3.36 -1.18
N LYS A 84 -21.15 -3.50 -1.64
CA LYS A 84 -21.74 -2.53 -2.57
C LYS A 84 -22.30 -1.35 -1.77
N ALA A 85 -21.91 -0.13 -2.13
CA ALA A 85 -22.42 1.09 -1.51
C ALA A 85 -22.18 2.32 -2.39
N ASP A 86 -22.89 3.39 -2.10
CA ASP A 86 -22.46 4.73 -2.48
C ASP A 86 -21.39 5.21 -1.48
N VAL A 87 -20.39 5.94 -1.95
CA VAL A 87 -19.37 6.57 -1.12
C VAL A 87 -19.47 8.08 -1.26
N GLY A 88 -19.78 8.76 -0.17
CA GLY A 88 -19.89 10.20 -0.10
C GLY A 88 -18.61 10.85 0.40
N ILE A 89 -18.20 11.93 -0.25
CA ILE A 89 -17.00 12.69 0.09
C ILE A 89 -17.42 14.13 0.44
N LYS A 90 -16.86 14.64 1.53
CA LYS A 90 -17.00 16.02 2.00
C LYS A 90 -15.69 16.52 2.57
N ASP A 91 -15.27 17.73 2.18
CA ASP A 91 -14.04 18.37 2.65
C ASP A 91 -12.80 17.45 2.54
N GLY A 92 -12.71 16.69 1.42
CA GLY A 92 -11.60 15.79 1.14
C GLY A 92 -11.60 14.47 1.93
N LYS A 93 -12.63 14.20 2.72
CA LYS A 93 -12.76 13.00 3.56
C LYS A 93 -13.98 12.17 3.17
N ILE A 94 -13.93 10.89 3.45
CA ILE A 94 -15.08 9.99 3.35
C ILE A 94 -16.10 10.41 4.42
N ALA A 95 -17.22 10.99 3.99
CA ALA A 95 -18.28 11.45 4.87
C ALA A 95 -19.30 10.35 5.20
N GLY A 96 -19.48 9.40 4.29
CA GLY A 96 -20.41 8.29 4.46
C GLY A 96 -20.16 7.16 3.46
N ILE A 97 -20.58 5.96 3.86
CA ILE A 97 -20.60 4.74 3.05
C ILE A 97 -21.96 4.10 3.26
N GLY A 98 -22.81 4.12 2.25
CA GLY A 98 -24.19 3.66 2.40
C GLY A 98 -25.07 4.05 1.22
N LYS A 99 -26.23 4.60 1.49
CA LYS A 99 -27.18 5.07 0.49
C LYS A 99 -27.13 6.59 0.37
N ALA A 100 -26.75 7.08 -0.80
CA ALA A 100 -26.79 8.51 -1.12
C ALA A 100 -28.07 8.91 -1.86
N GLY A 101 -28.44 10.20 -1.80
CA GLY A 101 -29.57 10.73 -2.56
C GLY A 101 -30.27 11.90 -1.89
N ASN A 102 -31.54 12.04 -2.22
CA ASN A 102 -32.44 13.07 -1.67
C ASN A 102 -33.38 12.45 -0.62
N PRO A 103 -33.21 12.75 0.67
CA PRO A 103 -34.03 12.16 1.73
C PRO A 103 -35.51 12.53 1.67
N ASP A 104 -35.88 13.59 0.95
CA ASP A 104 -37.30 13.99 0.76
C ASP A 104 -38.05 13.02 -0.16
N ILE A 105 -37.34 12.30 -1.03
CA ILE A 105 -37.94 11.49 -2.12
C ILE A 105 -37.48 10.03 -2.02
N MET A 106 -36.19 9.80 -1.74
CA MET A 106 -35.58 8.47 -1.74
C MET A 106 -35.58 7.85 -0.35
N ASN A 107 -35.83 6.55 -0.28
CA ASN A 107 -35.79 5.81 0.97
C ASN A 107 -34.35 5.48 1.39
N GLY A 108 -34.13 5.42 2.70
CA GLY A 108 -32.87 4.91 3.27
C GLY A 108 -31.64 5.79 3.04
N VAL A 109 -31.82 7.05 2.63
CA VAL A 109 -30.69 7.98 2.46
C VAL A 109 -30.03 8.24 3.81
N ASP A 110 -28.73 7.98 3.91
CA ASP A 110 -27.96 8.21 5.11
C ASP A 110 -27.79 9.72 5.38
N LYS A 111 -27.79 10.10 6.66
CA LYS A 111 -27.78 11.49 7.11
C LYS A 111 -26.67 12.35 6.47
N ASN A 112 -25.50 11.76 6.25
CA ASN A 112 -24.32 12.45 5.71
C ASN A 112 -24.14 12.17 4.21
N MET A 113 -25.18 11.68 3.50
CA MET A 113 -25.10 11.21 2.13
C MET A 113 -26.07 11.95 1.21
N ILE A 114 -26.39 13.19 1.56
CA ILE A 114 -27.33 14.01 0.77
C ILE A 114 -26.64 14.49 -0.50
N ILE A 115 -27.28 14.24 -1.64
CA ILE A 115 -26.87 14.76 -2.94
C ILE A 115 -27.62 16.07 -3.19
N GLY A 116 -26.90 17.16 -3.44
CA GLY A 116 -27.43 18.48 -3.74
C GLY A 116 -26.89 19.03 -5.05
N ALA A 117 -27.24 20.29 -5.35
CA ALA A 117 -26.75 20.97 -6.55
C ALA A 117 -25.23 21.19 -6.55
N SER A 118 -24.57 21.14 -5.37
CA SER A 118 -23.13 21.28 -5.22
C SER A 118 -22.37 19.94 -5.27
N THR A 119 -23.07 18.83 -5.51
CA THR A 119 -22.46 17.50 -5.49
C THR A 119 -22.04 17.06 -6.88
N GLU A 120 -20.75 16.72 -7.06
CA GLU A 120 -20.27 16.04 -8.26
C GLU A 120 -20.56 14.53 -8.17
N ALA A 121 -20.85 13.90 -9.31
CA ALA A 121 -21.19 12.48 -9.37
C ALA A 121 -20.15 11.68 -10.18
N ILE A 122 -19.62 10.64 -9.58
CA ILE A 122 -18.75 9.65 -10.22
C ILE A 122 -19.52 8.32 -10.30
N ALA A 123 -19.63 7.77 -11.50
CA ALA A 123 -20.27 6.47 -11.71
C ALA A 123 -19.35 5.35 -11.21
N GLY A 124 -19.77 4.66 -10.16
CA GLY A 124 -19.08 3.49 -9.60
C GLY A 124 -19.68 2.16 -10.04
N GLU A 125 -20.80 2.20 -10.77
CA GLU A 125 -21.51 1.01 -11.23
C GLU A 125 -20.61 0.10 -12.07
N GLY A 126 -20.43 -1.14 -11.58
CA GLY A 126 -19.57 -2.13 -12.25
C GLY A 126 -18.08 -1.91 -12.05
N LEU A 127 -17.67 -0.90 -11.27
CA LEU A 127 -16.28 -0.68 -10.88
C LEU A 127 -16.01 -1.18 -9.47
N ILE A 128 -14.76 -1.59 -9.24
CA ILE A 128 -14.22 -1.89 -7.91
C ILE A 128 -13.61 -0.61 -7.34
N LEU A 129 -13.92 -0.31 -6.09
CA LEU A 129 -13.33 0.79 -5.33
C LEU A 129 -12.44 0.23 -4.22
N THR A 130 -11.20 0.72 -4.14
CA THR A 130 -10.27 0.40 -3.05
C THR A 130 -9.72 1.66 -2.41
N ALA A 131 -9.18 1.54 -1.21
CA ALA A 131 -8.26 2.55 -0.69
C ALA A 131 -7.01 2.66 -1.58
N GLY A 132 -6.40 3.83 -1.63
CA GLY A 132 -5.11 4.00 -2.24
C GLY A 132 -4.02 3.23 -1.49
N GLY A 133 -3.09 2.63 -2.24
CA GLY A 133 -2.00 1.84 -1.67
C GLY A 133 -0.94 2.70 -0.98
N LEU A 134 -0.24 2.09 -0.03
CA LEU A 134 0.94 2.65 0.63
C LEU A 134 2.15 1.78 0.32
N ASP A 135 3.23 2.40 -0.13
CA ASP A 135 4.53 1.76 -0.25
C ASP A 135 5.48 2.33 0.80
N THR A 136 5.98 1.46 1.66
CA THR A 136 6.77 1.85 2.84
C THR A 136 8.26 1.52 2.73
N HIS A 137 8.72 1.18 1.52
CA HIS A 137 10.12 0.93 1.25
C HIS A 137 10.55 1.65 -0.03
N ILE A 138 10.74 2.97 0.07
CA ILE A 138 11.07 3.84 -1.05
C ILE A 138 12.47 4.41 -0.91
N HIS A 139 13.31 4.20 -1.93
CA HIS A 139 14.52 4.98 -2.14
C HIS A 139 14.17 6.22 -2.98
N PHE A 140 14.24 7.40 -2.38
CA PHE A 140 13.95 8.64 -3.10
C PHE A 140 15.13 9.09 -3.96
N ILE A 141 15.38 8.33 -5.05
CA ILE A 141 16.45 8.59 -6.02
C ILE A 141 15.98 9.58 -7.09
N SER A 142 14.86 9.29 -7.75
CA SER A 142 14.29 10.16 -8.78
C SER A 142 12.82 10.48 -8.50
N PRO A 143 12.39 11.75 -8.63
CA PRO A 143 10.99 12.12 -8.46
C PRO A 143 10.06 11.53 -9.53
N THR A 144 10.58 11.06 -10.66
CA THR A 144 9.77 10.43 -11.72
C THR A 144 9.02 9.19 -11.23
N GLN A 145 9.53 8.48 -10.22
CA GLN A 145 8.85 7.34 -9.62
C GLN A 145 7.49 7.68 -9.00
N VAL A 146 7.27 8.94 -8.60
CA VAL A 146 6.01 9.38 -7.97
C VAL A 146 4.82 9.18 -8.92
N ARG A 147 4.99 9.54 -10.20
CA ARG A 147 3.93 9.30 -11.20
C ARG A 147 3.74 7.82 -11.49
N THR A 148 4.82 7.04 -11.53
CA THR A 148 4.74 5.58 -11.68
C THR A 148 3.97 4.94 -10.51
N ALA A 149 4.24 5.37 -9.28
CA ALA A 149 3.51 4.96 -8.09
C ALA A 149 2.03 5.32 -8.20
N LEU A 150 1.73 6.59 -8.48
CA LEU A 150 0.35 7.07 -8.59
C LEU A 150 -0.44 6.25 -9.62
N TYR A 151 0.11 6.09 -10.83
CA TYR A 151 -0.57 5.36 -11.92
C TYR A 151 -0.70 3.86 -11.67
N SER A 152 -0.05 3.32 -10.65
CA SER A 152 -0.26 1.95 -10.18
C SER A 152 -1.31 1.82 -9.07
N GLY A 153 -1.82 2.95 -8.53
CA GLY A 153 -2.76 2.98 -7.43
C GLY A 153 -2.13 3.23 -6.04
N ILE A 154 -0.84 3.51 -5.98
CA ILE A 154 -0.15 3.94 -4.75
C ILE A 154 -0.42 5.44 -4.54
N THR A 155 -0.87 5.82 -3.36
CA THR A 155 -1.20 7.21 -3.01
C THR A 155 -0.33 7.75 -1.87
N THR A 156 0.44 6.89 -1.22
CA THR A 156 1.34 7.25 -0.11
C THR A 156 2.68 6.54 -0.26
N MET A 157 3.77 7.29 -0.16
CA MET A 157 5.14 6.80 -0.24
C MET A 157 5.89 7.13 1.05
N ILE A 158 6.45 6.11 1.70
CA ILE A 158 7.27 6.24 2.90
C ILE A 158 8.64 5.62 2.64
N GLY A 159 9.69 6.33 2.98
CA GLY A 159 11.05 5.88 2.77
C GLY A 159 12.07 6.98 3.03
N GLY A 160 13.24 6.86 2.44
CA GLY A 160 14.29 7.86 2.60
C GLY A 160 15.16 8.03 1.37
N GLY A 161 15.94 9.10 1.36
CA GLY A 161 16.85 9.43 0.29
C GLY A 161 16.88 10.92 -0.03
N THR A 162 17.82 11.31 -0.89
CA THR A 162 18.09 12.71 -1.23
C THR A 162 18.45 12.88 -2.72
N GLY A 163 18.05 11.95 -3.56
CA GLY A 163 18.50 11.87 -4.95
C GLY A 163 19.50 10.74 -5.17
N PRO A 164 20.18 10.67 -6.33
CA PRO A 164 21.05 9.55 -6.69
C PRO A 164 22.43 9.60 -6.01
N ALA A 165 22.42 9.73 -4.69
CA ALA A 165 23.61 9.61 -3.85
C ALA A 165 23.83 8.15 -3.44
N ASP A 166 25.08 7.74 -3.24
CA ASP A 166 25.41 6.36 -2.88
C ASP A 166 24.67 5.91 -1.62
N GLY A 167 24.57 6.76 -0.61
CA GLY A 167 23.80 6.46 0.59
C GLY A 167 22.31 6.27 0.34
N THR A 168 21.71 6.96 -0.64
CA THR A 168 20.32 6.75 -1.05
C THR A 168 20.16 5.51 -1.92
N ASN A 169 21.12 5.25 -2.82
CA ASN A 169 21.09 4.07 -3.68
C ASN A 169 21.09 2.77 -2.86
N ALA A 170 21.93 2.73 -1.83
CA ALA A 170 22.04 1.57 -0.95
C ALA A 170 20.97 1.55 0.15
N THR A 171 20.61 2.72 0.71
CA THR A 171 19.78 2.78 1.93
C THR A 171 18.60 3.72 1.79
N THR A 172 17.53 3.50 2.51
CA THR A 172 16.33 4.35 2.53
C THR A 172 16.42 5.42 3.63
N CYS A 173 17.49 6.20 3.64
CA CYS A 173 17.77 7.19 4.69
C CYS A 173 17.80 8.61 4.13
N THR A 174 17.10 9.53 4.79
CA THR A 174 17.23 10.98 4.59
C THR A 174 17.97 11.56 5.80
N PRO A 175 19.31 11.73 5.74
CA PRO A 175 20.11 12.03 6.93
C PRO A 175 20.17 13.52 7.24
N GLY A 176 19.98 13.88 8.52
CA GLY A 176 20.23 15.20 9.06
C GLY A 176 19.20 16.27 8.68
N GLU A 177 19.12 17.31 9.50
CA GLU A 177 18.12 18.39 9.39
C GLU A 177 18.09 19.03 7.98
N PHE A 178 19.26 19.35 7.44
CA PHE A 178 19.35 20.01 6.13
C PHE A 178 18.65 19.20 5.04
N ASN A 179 18.97 17.90 4.92
CA ASN A 179 18.40 17.05 3.88
C ASN A 179 16.91 16.80 4.12
N ILE A 180 16.50 16.60 5.37
CA ILE A 180 15.10 16.40 5.75
C ILE A 180 14.27 17.61 5.33
N HIS A 181 14.70 18.82 5.67
CA HIS A 181 13.99 20.05 5.29
C HIS A 181 13.92 20.21 3.77
N ARG A 182 15.01 19.96 3.03
CA ARG A 182 14.98 20.01 1.56
C ARG A 182 14.03 19.00 0.95
N MET A 183 13.95 17.78 1.48
CA MET A 183 13.01 16.77 0.98
C MET A 183 11.55 17.10 1.30
N LEU A 184 11.27 17.69 2.47
CA LEU A 184 9.94 18.20 2.81
C LEU A 184 9.49 19.30 1.85
N GLU A 185 10.38 20.23 1.53
CA GLU A 185 10.13 21.32 0.56
C GLU A 185 10.01 20.80 -0.87
N ALA A 186 10.87 19.86 -1.29
CA ALA A 186 10.89 19.32 -2.64
C ALA A 186 9.64 18.50 -2.99
N SER A 187 8.91 18.01 -1.99
CA SER A 187 7.68 17.25 -2.21
C SER A 187 6.42 18.09 -2.39
N GLU A 188 6.51 19.42 -2.27
CA GLU A 188 5.35 20.32 -2.29
C GLU A 188 4.53 20.28 -3.58
N ASP A 189 5.16 20.04 -4.72
CA ASP A 189 4.52 19.99 -6.03
C ASP A 189 4.37 18.56 -6.61
N LEU A 190 4.61 17.54 -5.78
CA LEU A 190 4.50 16.14 -6.20
C LEU A 190 3.15 15.52 -5.80
N PRO A 191 2.48 14.79 -6.70
CA PRO A 191 1.12 14.27 -6.52
C PRO A 191 1.06 13.01 -5.63
N MET A 192 1.51 13.09 -4.37
CA MET A 192 1.64 11.95 -3.47
C MET A 192 1.60 12.39 -2.01
N ASN A 193 1.20 11.52 -1.09
CA ASN A 193 1.49 11.71 0.32
C ASN A 193 2.89 11.19 0.63
N PHE A 194 3.63 11.88 1.49
CA PHE A 194 5.01 11.54 1.83
C PHE A 194 5.24 11.39 3.32
N GLY A 195 6.14 10.46 3.67
CA GLY A 195 6.76 10.35 4.98
C GLY A 195 8.23 9.98 4.83
N TYR A 196 9.13 10.69 5.51
CA TYR A 196 10.57 10.48 5.39
C TYR A 196 11.13 9.75 6.61
N LEU A 197 11.98 8.74 6.33
CA LEU A 197 12.77 8.03 7.34
C LEU A 197 14.18 8.63 7.37
N CYS A 198 14.65 8.96 8.57
CA CYS A 198 16.01 9.41 8.74
C CYS A 198 16.99 8.25 9.00
N LYS A 199 18.27 8.57 9.02
CA LYS A 199 19.34 7.61 9.29
C LYS A 199 19.31 7.18 10.75
N GLY A 200 19.00 5.91 10.99
CA GLY A 200 18.94 5.32 12.33
C GLY A 200 20.29 4.81 12.87
N ASN A 201 21.32 4.82 12.03
CA ASN A 201 22.63 4.28 12.39
C ASN A 201 23.45 5.33 13.17
N SER A 202 23.30 5.32 14.48
CA SER A 202 24.13 6.07 15.41
C SER A 202 24.10 5.41 16.79
N SER A 203 25.25 5.40 17.46
CA SER A 203 25.38 5.02 18.88
C SER A 203 25.23 6.21 19.83
N ASP A 204 24.73 7.34 19.35
CA ASP A 204 24.43 8.52 20.16
C ASP A 204 22.95 8.94 19.96
N ILE A 205 22.19 8.88 21.04
CA ILE A 205 20.78 9.24 21.07
C ILE A 205 20.54 10.68 20.56
N THR A 206 21.43 11.62 20.91
CA THR A 206 21.27 13.04 20.56
C THR A 206 21.18 13.24 19.05
N THR A 207 22.03 12.54 18.29
CA THR A 207 22.08 12.65 16.83
C THR A 207 20.86 12.04 16.15
N LEU A 208 20.20 11.09 16.78
CA LEU A 208 18.95 10.51 16.31
C LEU A 208 17.75 11.40 16.62
N GLU A 209 17.72 11.98 17.83
CA GLU A 209 16.67 12.92 18.25
C GLU A 209 16.61 14.15 17.33
N GLU A 210 17.76 14.74 16.97
CA GLU A 210 17.84 15.90 16.08
C GLU A 210 17.11 15.63 14.76
N GLN A 211 17.26 14.44 14.18
CA GLN A 211 16.62 14.07 12.92
C GLN A 211 15.11 13.89 13.06
N ILE A 212 14.63 13.31 14.16
CA ILE A 212 13.19 13.20 14.43
C ILE A 212 12.58 14.60 14.65
N LYS A 213 13.29 15.46 15.38
CA LYS A 213 12.88 16.87 15.61
C LYS A 213 12.84 17.68 14.30
N ALA A 214 13.68 17.32 13.33
CA ALA A 214 13.70 17.92 12.00
C ALA A 214 12.53 17.51 11.10
N GLY A 215 11.71 16.52 11.49
CA GLY A 215 10.47 16.19 10.78
C GLY A 215 10.34 14.76 10.25
N CYS A 216 11.33 13.90 10.42
CA CYS A 216 11.20 12.50 10.01
C CYS A 216 10.14 11.77 10.81
N ILE A 217 9.45 10.82 10.16
CA ILE A 217 8.41 9.99 10.77
C ILE A 217 8.95 8.68 11.35
N GLY A 218 10.24 8.41 11.22
CA GLY A 218 10.85 7.18 11.69
C GLY A 218 12.34 7.13 11.40
N LEU A 219 12.96 6.08 11.91
CA LEU A 219 14.38 5.78 11.78
C LEU A 219 14.59 4.57 10.87
N LYS A 220 15.52 4.66 9.93
CA LYS A 220 15.94 3.52 9.11
C LYS A 220 17.34 3.08 9.50
N ILE A 221 17.48 1.80 9.83
CA ILE A 221 18.74 1.14 10.16
C ILE A 221 19.16 0.29 8.96
N HIS A 222 20.43 0.41 8.55
CA HIS A 222 20.98 -0.32 7.41
C HIS A 222 22.43 -0.75 7.66
N GLU A 223 22.81 -1.96 7.22
CA GLU A 223 24.15 -2.53 7.45
C GLU A 223 25.26 -1.66 6.89
N ASP A 224 25.09 -1.06 5.70
CA ASP A 224 26.11 -0.22 5.07
C ASP A 224 26.55 0.95 5.93
N TRP A 225 25.73 1.33 6.89
CA TRP A 225 26.06 2.36 7.89
C TRP A 225 26.55 1.79 9.22
N GLY A 226 26.68 0.45 9.35
CA GLY A 226 27.05 -0.26 10.57
C GLY A 226 25.87 -0.48 11.52
N SER A 227 25.31 -1.68 11.52
CA SER A 227 24.13 -2.03 12.34
C SER A 227 24.51 -2.96 13.47
N THR A 228 25.20 -2.43 14.48
CA THR A 228 25.53 -3.19 15.69
C THR A 228 24.30 -3.29 16.62
N PRO A 229 24.28 -4.24 17.58
CA PRO A 229 23.22 -4.31 18.58
C PRO A 229 23.01 -2.98 19.34
N ASP A 230 24.08 -2.24 19.58
CA ASP A 230 24.02 -0.92 20.24
C ASP A 230 23.31 0.13 19.39
N VAL A 231 23.62 0.17 18.09
CA VAL A 231 22.91 1.06 17.12
C VAL A 231 21.41 0.72 17.07
N ILE A 232 21.06 -0.56 17.02
CA ILE A 232 19.66 -0.99 17.01
C ILE A 232 18.94 -0.57 18.30
N ASP A 233 19.60 -0.75 19.45
CA ASP A 233 19.04 -0.37 20.76
C ASP A 233 18.82 1.15 20.87
N HIS A 234 19.76 1.98 20.42
CA HIS A 234 19.63 3.43 20.45
C HIS A 234 18.52 3.91 19.50
N ALA A 235 18.45 3.38 18.29
CA ALA A 235 17.38 3.72 17.35
C ALA A 235 15.99 3.38 17.92
N LEU A 236 15.83 2.19 18.50
CA LEU A 236 14.57 1.80 19.12
C LEU A 236 14.25 2.62 20.38
N THR A 237 15.24 3.03 21.14
CA THR A 237 15.07 3.90 22.30
C THR A 237 14.51 5.27 21.87
N VAL A 238 15.07 5.87 20.82
CA VAL A 238 14.56 7.15 20.29
C VAL A 238 13.18 6.97 19.65
N ALA A 239 12.96 5.85 18.95
CA ALA A 239 11.65 5.55 18.41
C ALA A 239 10.57 5.49 19.52
N ASP A 240 10.86 4.84 20.64
CA ASP A 240 9.97 4.77 21.81
C ASP A 240 9.74 6.16 22.45
N MET A 241 10.78 7.01 22.54
CA MET A 241 10.66 8.35 23.10
C MET A 241 9.76 9.28 22.29
N TYR A 242 9.74 9.14 20.97
CA TYR A 242 9.04 10.06 20.07
C TYR A 242 7.81 9.46 19.39
N ASP A 243 7.44 8.22 19.72
CA ASP A 243 6.33 7.47 19.10
C ASP A 243 6.44 7.44 17.58
N VAL A 244 7.60 7.07 17.05
CA VAL A 244 7.87 6.91 15.63
C VAL A 244 8.30 5.48 15.32
N GLN A 245 8.21 5.06 14.04
CA GLN A 245 8.62 3.71 13.68
C GLN A 245 10.14 3.61 13.50
N ALA A 246 10.70 2.44 13.83
CA ALA A 246 12.02 2.03 13.40
C ALA A 246 11.89 0.94 12.33
N ALA A 247 12.53 1.14 11.18
CA ALA A 247 12.61 0.17 10.10
C ALA A 247 14.04 -0.34 9.97
N ILE A 248 14.20 -1.63 9.75
CA ILE A 248 15.53 -2.26 9.63
C ILE A 248 15.64 -3.07 8.34
N HIS A 249 16.77 -2.90 7.66
CA HIS A 249 17.24 -3.79 6.61
C HIS A 249 17.66 -5.11 7.26
N THR A 250 16.89 -6.18 7.06
CA THR A 250 16.95 -7.36 7.93
C THR A 250 18.11 -8.29 7.70
N ASP A 251 18.86 -8.06 6.69
CA ASP A 251 20.10 -8.78 6.45
C ASP A 251 21.29 -8.28 7.26
N THR A 252 21.07 -7.38 8.13
CA THR A 252 21.99 -6.61 8.83
C THR A 252 22.88 -7.18 9.78
N LEU A 253 22.85 -8.34 9.96
CA LEU A 253 23.54 -8.57 11.05
C LEU A 253 24.69 -8.98 10.93
N ASN A 254 25.14 -8.48 9.98
CA ASN A 254 26.13 -8.38 10.50
C ASN A 254 27.32 -9.04 10.24
N GLU A 255 28.02 -8.47 9.96
CA GLU A 255 29.42 -8.52 10.16
C GLU A 255 29.86 -9.53 11.25
N GLY A 256 29.16 -10.68 11.32
CA GLY A 256 29.54 -11.78 12.18
C GLY A 256 28.52 -12.24 13.22
N GLY A 257 27.29 -11.76 13.12
CA GLY A 257 26.23 -12.17 14.03
C GLY A 257 25.33 -13.28 13.51
N PHE A 258 24.52 -13.75 14.38
CA PHE A 258 23.45 -14.68 14.13
C PHE A 258 22.10 -13.95 14.23
N VAL A 259 21.03 -14.54 13.69
CA VAL A 259 19.67 -13.94 13.77
C VAL A 259 19.26 -13.65 15.22
N GLU A 260 19.74 -14.46 16.16
CA GLU A 260 19.51 -14.27 17.60
C GLU A 260 20.07 -12.93 18.11
N ASP A 261 21.22 -12.48 17.61
CA ASP A 261 21.81 -11.22 18.04
C ASP A 261 20.95 -10.04 17.65
N THR A 262 20.33 -10.11 16.46
CA THR A 262 19.36 -9.11 15.99
C THR A 262 18.15 -9.07 16.84
N VAL A 263 17.49 -10.19 16.96
CA VAL A 263 16.22 -10.30 17.68
C VAL A 263 16.42 -9.90 19.14
N ASN A 264 17.57 -10.29 19.74
CA ASN A 264 17.92 -9.88 21.10
C ASN A 264 18.13 -8.35 21.22
N ALA A 265 18.69 -7.72 20.19
CA ALA A 265 18.87 -6.26 20.16
C ALA A 265 17.53 -5.51 20.10
N PHE A 266 16.47 -6.12 19.54
CA PHE A 266 15.12 -5.54 19.56
C PHE A 266 14.55 -5.43 20.97
N LYS A 267 14.95 -6.30 21.89
CA LYS A 267 14.46 -6.33 23.29
C LYS A 267 12.94 -6.37 23.39
N GLY A 268 12.28 -7.06 22.46
CA GLY A 268 10.82 -7.17 22.39
C GLY A 268 10.08 -5.90 21.97
N ARG A 269 10.78 -4.85 21.53
CA ARG A 269 10.17 -3.61 21.04
C ARG A 269 9.72 -3.75 19.59
N THR A 270 8.67 -3.04 19.23
CA THR A 270 8.12 -3.05 17.87
C THR A 270 9.15 -2.54 16.85
N ILE A 271 9.26 -3.27 15.74
CA ILE A 271 10.15 -2.92 14.63
C ILE A 271 9.57 -3.39 13.29
N HIS A 272 9.68 -2.56 12.26
CA HIS A 272 9.37 -2.93 10.89
C HIS A 272 10.60 -3.54 10.22
N THR A 273 10.50 -4.78 9.75
CA THR A 273 11.59 -5.45 9.05
C THR A 273 11.32 -5.47 7.55
N TYR A 274 12.30 -4.98 6.76
CA TYR A 274 12.24 -4.96 5.30
C TYR A 274 12.75 -6.28 4.72
N HIS A 275 12.26 -6.67 3.53
CA HIS A 275 12.65 -7.93 2.85
C HIS A 275 13.05 -9.03 3.85
N THR A 276 12.14 -9.33 4.77
CA THR A 276 12.37 -10.23 5.92
C THR A 276 12.71 -11.67 5.51
N GLU A 277 12.48 -12.01 4.25
CA GLU A 277 12.91 -13.28 3.66
C GLU A 277 14.44 -13.38 3.59
N GLY A 278 15.15 -12.26 3.39
CA GLY A 278 16.61 -12.18 3.44
C GLY A 278 17.31 -12.06 2.09
N ALA A 279 16.65 -12.21 0.96
CA ALA A 279 17.28 -12.11 -0.36
C ALA A 279 17.73 -10.68 -0.74
N GLY A 280 17.34 -9.68 0.04
CA GLY A 280 17.82 -8.30 -0.12
C GLY A 280 19.28 -8.08 0.22
N GLY A 281 19.98 -9.09 0.72
CA GLY A 281 21.41 -9.00 1.01
C GLY A 281 21.88 -9.62 2.32
N GLY A 282 21.05 -10.41 3.01
CA GLY A 282 21.38 -10.94 4.32
C GLY A 282 22.41 -12.05 4.38
N HIS A 283 23.31 -11.97 5.37
CA HIS A 283 24.26 -13.03 5.63
C HIS A 283 23.67 -14.22 6.39
N ALA A 284 22.69 -13.95 7.27
CA ALA A 284 22.06 -15.00 8.03
C ALA A 284 21.08 -15.79 7.16
N PRO A 285 21.33 -17.07 6.88
CA PRO A 285 20.44 -17.87 6.03
C PRO A 285 19.04 -18.06 6.62
N ASP A 286 18.90 -17.83 7.91
CA ASP A 286 17.68 -18.03 8.67
C ASP A 286 17.01 -16.74 9.16
N ILE A 287 17.35 -15.57 8.57
CA ILE A 287 16.77 -14.28 8.94
C ILE A 287 15.24 -14.23 8.80
N ILE A 288 14.66 -15.03 7.92
CA ILE A 288 13.21 -15.18 7.76
C ILE A 288 12.51 -15.57 9.08
N ARG A 289 13.24 -16.16 10.04
CA ARG A 289 12.77 -16.47 11.40
C ARG A 289 12.31 -15.22 12.16
N ALA A 290 12.83 -14.05 11.81
CA ALA A 290 12.40 -12.80 12.41
C ALA A 290 10.88 -12.57 12.27
N ALA A 291 10.26 -13.08 11.21
CA ALA A 291 8.82 -13.01 11.01
C ALA A 291 7.98 -13.78 12.04
N ALA A 292 8.58 -14.65 12.84
CA ALA A 292 7.88 -15.41 13.90
C ALA A 292 7.60 -14.58 15.16
N PHE A 293 8.32 -13.47 15.37
CA PHE A 293 8.26 -12.74 16.64
C PHE A 293 7.08 -11.75 16.66
N PRO A 294 6.35 -11.66 17.80
CA PRO A 294 5.15 -10.84 17.91
C PRO A 294 5.40 -9.32 17.84
N ASN A 295 6.63 -8.88 18.12
CA ASN A 295 7.04 -7.48 18.03
C ASN A 295 7.60 -7.10 16.65
N VAL A 296 7.75 -8.05 15.73
CA VAL A 296 8.26 -7.82 14.39
C VAL A 296 7.10 -7.66 13.42
N LEU A 297 7.13 -6.58 12.65
CA LEU A 297 6.18 -6.27 11.58
C LEU A 297 6.86 -6.54 10.23
N PRO A 298 6.76 -7.77 9.70
CA PRO A 298 7.55 -8.16 8.54
C PRO A 298 6.95 -7.68 7.23
N SER A 299 7.78 -7.17 6.34
CA SER A 299 7.43 -6.87 4.96
C SER A 299 8.32 -7.61 3.96
N SER A 300 7.77 -7.86 2.79
CA SER A 300 8.48 -8.31 1.60
C SER A 300 8.65 -7.20 0.61
N THR A 301 9.60 -7.37 -0.29
CA THR A 301 9.77 -6.51 -1.46
C THR A 301 9.43 -7.27 -2.74
N ASN A 302 8.99 -6.55 -3.75
CA ASN A 302 8.43 -7.18 -4.94
C ASN A 302 9.41 -7.92 -5.87
N PRO A 303 10.74 -7.77 -5.81
CA PRO A 303 11.66 -8.57 -6.63
C PRO A 303 11.55 -10.08 -6.46
N THR A 304 11.32 -10.56 -5.23
CA THR A 304 11.19 -12.00 -4.93
C THR A 304 9.78 -12.53 -5.14
N MET A 305 8.79 -11.65 -5.30
CA MET A 305 7.36 -11.96 -5.25
C MET A 305 6.65 -11.77 -6.59
N PRO A 306 5.82 -12.74 -7.02
CA PRO A 306 5.84 -14.14 -6.58
C PRO A 306 7.07 -14.88 -7.10
N TYR A 307 7.45 -15.99 -6.46
CA TYR A 307 8.52 -16.85 -6.93
C TYR A 307 8.19 -17.44 -8.31
N THR A 308 9.02 -17.13 -9.31
CA THR A 308 8.87 -17.55 -10.71
C THR A 308 10.13 -18.24 -11.20
N ALA A 309 10.07 -18.86 -12.36
CA ALA A 309 11.22 -19.50 -13.00
C ALA A 309 12.42 -18.55 -13.20
N ASN A 310 12.17 -17.24 -13.33
CA ASN A 310 13.22 -16.25 -13.57
C ASN A 310 13.68 -15.51 -12.30
N THR A 311 13.01 -15.71 -11.17
CA THR A 311 13.24 -14.89 -9.96
C THR A 311 14.69 -14.93 -9.49
N LEU A 312 15.31 -16.10 -9.50
CA LEU A 312 16.68 -16.26 -8.99
C LEU A 312 17.69 -15.50 -9.86
N ASP A 313 17.59 -15.65 -11.19
CA ASP A 313 18.50 -14.99 -12.13
C ASP A 313 18.32 -13.47 -12.12
N GLU A 314 17.05 -12.99 -12.12
CA GLU A 314 16.76 -11.55 -12.01
C GLU A 314 17.30 -10.98 -10.69
N HIS A 315 17.14 -11.71 -9.60
CA HIS A 315 17.55 -11.23 -8.28
C HIS A 315 19.08 -11.17 -8.17
N LEU A 316 19.78 -12.16 -8.73
CA LEU A 316 21.24 -12.16 -8.80
C LEU A 316 21.75 -10.92 -9.55
N ASP A 317 21.18 -10.64 -10.72
CA ASP A 317 21.57 -9.46 -11.51
C ASP A 317 21.29 -8.14 -10.77
N MET A 318 20.16 -8.03 -10.09
CA MET A 318 19.82 -6.84 -9.30
C MET A 318 20.78 -6.66 -8.11
N LEU A 319 21.09 -7.74 -7.40
CA LEU A 319 21.98 -7.70 -6.24
C LEU A 319 23.39 -7.28 -6.65
N MET A 320 23.91 -7.83 -7.76
CA MET A 320 25.20 -7.43 -8.33
C MET A 320 25.26 -5.92 -8.62
N VAL A 321 24.20 -5.35 -9.17
CA VAL A 321 24.14 -3.92 -9.51
C VAL A 321 24.00 -3.05 -8.25
N CYS A 322 23.08 -3.38 -7.36
CA CYS A 322 22.78 -2.54 -6.19
C CYS A 322 23.92 -2.48 -5.18
N HIS A 323 24.65 -3.57 -5.01
CA HIS A 323 25.79 -3.63 -4.10
C HIS A 323 27.15 -3.31 -4.78
N HIS A 324 27.11 -2.76 -6.01
CA HIS A 324 28.31 -2.39 -6.77
C HIS A 324 29.35 -3.54 -6.94
N LEU A 325 28.83 -4.77 -7.09
CA LEU A 325 29.65 -5.96 -7.28
C LEU A 325 30.11 -6.11 -8.74
N ASP A 326 31.30 -6.68 -8.95
CA ASP A 326 31.89 -6.86 -10.28
C ASP A 326 31.73 -8.31 -10.76
N LYS A 327 31.05 -8.50 -11.88
CA LYS A 327 30.86 -9.82 -12.53
C LYS A 327 32.18 -10.50 -12.98
N ASN A 328 33.29 -9.76 -13.01
CA ASN A 328 34.60 -10.31 -13.31
C ASN A 328 35.37 -10.77 -12.05
N VAL A 329 34.84 -10.52 -10.85
CA VAL A 329 35.42 -10.92 -9.58
C VAL A 329 34.67 -12.13 -9.04
N PRO A 330 35.27 -13.33 -9.02
CA PRO A 330 34.59 -14.56 -8.56
C PRO A 330 34.07 -14.46 -7.12
N GLU A 331 34.75 -13.74 -6.25
CA GLU A 331 34.38 -13.51 -4.86
C GLU A 331 33.09 -12.68 -4.76
N ASP A 332 32.92 -11.69 -5.61
CA ASP A 332 31.71 -10.87 -5.67
C ASP A 332 30.51 -11.68 -6.15
N ILE A 333 30.71 -12.55 -7.16
CA ILE A 333 29.66 -13.46 -7.62
C ILE A 333 29.30 -14.45 -6.49
N ALA A 334 30.27 -15.06 -5.83
CA ALA A 334 30.03 -15.99 -4.75
C ALA A 334 29.31 -15.32 -3.56
N PHE A 335 29.63 -14.06 -3.28
CA PHE A 335 28.96 -13.26 -2.27
C PHE A 335 27.48 -13.03 -2.63
N ALA A 336 27.20 -12.60 -3.86
CA ALA A 336 25.83 -12.40 -4.31
C ALA A 336 25.02 -13.71 -4.29
N ASP A 337 25.58 -14.77 -4.85
CA ASP A 337 24.94 -16.09 -4.95
C ASP A 337 24.63 -16.69 -3.56
N SER A 338 25.49 -16.46 -2.58
CA SER A 338 25.28 -16.95 -1.20
C SER A 338 24.05 -16.34 -0.51
N ARG A 339 23.53 -15.24 -1.01
CA ARG A 339 22.39 -14.52 -0.42
C ARG A 339 21.05 -14.89 -1.04
N ILE A 340 21.05 -15.56 -2.19
CA ILE A 340 19.83 -15.93 -2.92
C ILE A 340 19.56 -17.41 -2.69
N ARG A 341 18.43 -17.71 -2.05
CA ARG A 341 18.05 -19.07 -1.67
C ARG A 341 16.65 -19.38 -2.17
N PRO A 342 16.50 -20.32 -3.11
CA PRO A 342 15.20 -20.70 -3.62
C PRO A 342 14.24 -21.19 -2.53
N GLU A 343 14.78 -21.83 -1.48
CA GLU A 343 14.00 -22.37 -0.38
C GLU A 343 13.30 -21.27 0.44
N THR A 344 14.00 -20.19 0.78
CA THR A 344 13.44 -19.08 1.55
C THR A 344 12.51 -18.22 0.68
N ILE A 345 12.85 -18.01 -0.60
CA ILE A 345 11.99 -17.32 -1.57
C ILE A 345 10.69 -18.11 -1.82
N ALA A 346 10.77 -19.44 -1.97
CA ALA A 346 9.59 -20.28 -2.09
C ALA A 346 8.73 -20.28 -0.83
N ALA A 347 9.35 -20.25 0.34
CA ALA A 347 8.64 -20.16 1.61
C ALA A 347 7.95 -18.81 1.79
N GLU A 348 8.52 -17.71 1.30
CA GLU A 348 7.99 -16.36 1.42
C GLU A 348 6.56 -16.25 0.86
N ASP A 349 6.29 -16.75 -0.35
CA ASP A 349 4.97 -16.78 -0.96
C ASP A 349 3.95 -17.48 -0.04
N VAL A 350 4.33 -18.63 0.51
CA VAL A 350 3.48 -19.43 1.40
C VAL A 350 3.23 -18.70 2.73
N LEU A 351 4.25 -18.06 3.29
CA LEU A 351 4.14 -17.29 4.54
C LEU A 351 3.22 -16.07 4.37
N HIS A 352 3.20 -15.46 3.18
CA HIS A 352 2.20 -14.45 2.85
C HIS A 352 0.79 -14.99 2.87
N ASP A 353 0.56 -16.16 2.28
CA ASP A 353 -0.76 -16.79 2.23
C ASP A 353 -1.22 -17.30 3.60
N MET A 354 -0.28 -17.67 4.47
CA MET A 354 -0.54 -18.01 5.88
C MET A 354 -0.83 -16.79 6.76
N GLY A 355 -0.57 -15.57 6.29
CA GLY A 355 -0.74 -14.35 7.08
C GLY A 355 0.38 -14.11 8.11
N ILE A 356 1.55 -14.69 7.89
CA ILE A 356 2.76 -14.50 8.70
C ILE A 356 3.49 -13.23 8.26
N PHE A 357 3.66 -13.02 6.95
CA PHE A 357 4.15 -11.76 6.42
C PHE A 357 3.03 -10.73 6.34
N SER A 358 3.25 -9.57 6.95
CA SER A 358 2.18 -8.60 7.18
C SER A 358 2.01 -7.58 6.05
N MET A 359 3.07 -7.25 5.32
CA MET A 359 3.10 -6.17 4.35
C MET A 359 3.83 -6.53 3.07
N MET A 360 3.49 -5.80 2.00
CA MET A 360 4.15 -5.82 0.71
C MET A 360 4.63 -4.41 0.37
N SER A 361 5.86 -4.27 -0.10
CA SER A 361 6.50 -3.01 -0.47
C SER A 361 7.34 -3.18 -1.75
N SER A 362 8.01 -2.12 -2.21
CA SER A 362 8.72 -2.21 -3.50
C SER A 362 10.23 -2.39 -3.39
N ASP A 363 10.89 -1.70 -2.50
CA ASP A 363 12.33 -1.43 -2.58
C ASP A 363 12.66 -0.57 -3.83
N SER A 364 11.83 0.47 -4.02
CA SER A 364 11.77 1.25 -5.26
C SER A 364 13.08 1.93 -5.58
N GLN A 365 13.50 1.79 -6.83
CA GLN A 365 14.70 2.35 -7.44
C GLN A 365 16.03 1.78 -6.93
N ALA A 366 16.03 0.95 -5.88
CA ALA A 366 17.17 0.09 -5.55
C ALA A 366 17.00 -1.27 -6.26
N MET A 367 16.38 -2.25 -5.61
CA MET A 367 16.19 -3.57 -6.21
C MET A 367 14.79 -3.80 -6.79
N GLY A 368 13.80 -3.00 -6.41
CA GLY A 368 12.41 -3.21 -6.79
C GLY A 368 11.76 -2.07 -7.56
N ARG A 369 10.46 -2.21 -7.81
CA ARG A 369 9.69 -1.33 -8.70
C ARG A 369 8.40 -0.89 -8.03
N VAL A 370 8.27 0.40 -7.73
CA VAL A 370 7.07 0.99 -7.07
C VAL A 370 5.79 0.73 -7.84
N GLY A 371 5.86 0.69 -9.17
CA GLY A 371 4.70 0.43 -10.03
C GLY A 371 4.16 -0.99 -9.97
N GLU A 372 4.81 -1.91 -9.28
CA GLU A 372 4.46 -3.33 -9.27
C GLU A 372 3.99 -3.86 -7.90
N VAL A 373 3.95 -3.05 -6.86
CA VAL A 373 3.53 -3.50 -5.51
C VAL A 373 2.16 -4.17 -5.55
N ILE A 374 1.16 -3.47 -6.08
CA ILE A 374 -0.22 -3.98 -6.15
C ILE A 374 -0.31 -5.19 -7.07
N THR A 375 0.26 -5.10 -8.26
CA THR A 375 0.23 -6.19 -9.25
C THR A 375 0.86 -7.47 -8.69
N ARG A 376 2.05 -7.37 -8.12
CA ARG A 376 2.78 -8.52 -7.56
C ARG A 376 2.07 -9.12 -6.34
N THR A 377 1.43 -8.29 -5.53
CA THR A 377 0.60 -8.77 -4.41
C THR A 377 -0.54 -9.68 -4.92
N TRP A 378 -1.24 -9.27 -5.97
CA TRP A 378 -2.33 -10.07 -6.53
C TRP A 378 -1.87 -11.27 -7.34
N GLN A 379 -0.70 -11.18 -8.00
CA GLN A 379 -0.06 -12.33 -8.64
C GLN A 379 0.32 -13.40 -7.62
N THR A 380 0.84 -13.00 -6.46
CA THR A 380 1.14 -13.93 -5.36
C THR A 380 -0.14 -14.59 -4.83
N ALA A 381 -1.21 -13.82 -4.63
CA ALA A 381 -2.49 -14.36 -4.18
C ALA A 381 -3.06 -15.39 -5.17
N ASP A 382 -2.97 -15.11 -6.48
CA ASP A 382 -3.40 -16.02 -7.53
C ASP A 382 -2.56 -17.31 -7.54
N LYS A 383 -1.24 -17.18 -7.48
CA LYS A 383 -0.32 -18.32 -7.38
C LYS A 383 -0.64 -19.19 -6.19
N MET A 384 -0.81 -18.58 -5.03
CA MET A 384 -1.09 -19.33 -3.79
C MET A 384 -2.44 -20.05 -3.87
N LYS A 385 -3.47 -19.45 -4.45
CA LYS A 385 -4.73 -20.14 -4.69
C LYS A 385 -4.55 -21.35 -5.62
N LYS A 386 -3.83 -21.19 -6.72
CA LYS A 386 -3.59 -22.27 -7.70
C LYS A 386 -2.81 -23.44 -7.11
N GLN A 387 -1.81 -23.15 -6.27
CA GLN A 387 -0.95 -24.21 -5.71
C GLN A 387 -1.44 -24.78 -4.38
N ARG A 388 -2.19 -24.01 -3.58
CA ARG A 388 -2.60 -24.42 -2.23
C ARG A 388 -4.11 -24.60 -2.05
N GLY A 389 -4.92 -24.20 -3.06
CA GLY A 389 -6.37 -24.25 -2.98
C GLY A 389 -6.99 -23.13 -2.14
N ALA A 390 -8.22 -23.33 -1.69
CA ALA A 390 -8.95 -22.41 -0.84
C ALA A 390 -8.32 -22.33 0.57
N LEU A 391 -8.37 -21.15 1.19
CA LEU A 391 -8.07 -21.04 2.62
C LEU A 391 -9.19 -21.67 3.46
N PRO A 392 -8.92 -22.09 4.71
CA PRO A 392 -9.96 -22.65 5.58
C PRO A 392 -11.17 -21.73 5.80
N GLU A 393 -10.94 -20.43 5.74
CA GLU A 393 -11.95 -19.37 5.93
C GLU A 393 -12.69 -19.01 4.64
N ASP A 394 -12.19 -19.44 3.49
CA ASP A 394 -12.81 -19.25 2.18
C ASP A 394 -13.75 -20.42 1.83
N SER A 395 -14.46 -20.31 0.72
CA SER A 395 -15.29 -21.37 0.18
C SER A 395 -14.78 -21.80 -1.20
N GLU A 396 -15.34 -22.89 -1.74
CA GLU A 396 -15.06 -23.27 -3.14
C GLU A 396 -15.56 -22.23 -4.15
N LEU A 397 -16.40 -21.30 -3.71
CA LEU A 397 -17.12 -20.36 -4.56
C LEU A 397 -16.58 -18.93 -4.51
N ASN A 398 -15.85 -18.58 -3.47
CA ASN A 398 -15.23 -17.25 -3.32
C ASN A 398 -13.95 -17.31 -2.47
N ASP A 399 -13.14 -16.26 -2.60
CA ASP A 399 -11.85 -16.08 -1.94
C ASP A 399 -11.86 -14.83 -1.02
N ASN A 400 -12.99 -14.50 -0.42
CA ASN A 400 -13.18 -13.24 0.29
C ASN A 400 -12.18 -13.03 1.42
N TYR A 401 -11.83 -14.09 2.17
CA TYR A 401 -10.87 -13.99 3.25
C TYR A 401 -9.45 -13.75 2.70
N ARG A 402 -9.03 -14.51 1.67
CA ARG A 402 -7.75 -14.29 0.98
C ARG A 402 -7.68 -12.88 0.40
N ILE A 403 -8.74 -12.41 -0.25
CA ILE A 403 -8.82 -11.05 -0.81
C ILE A 403 -8.61 -10.00 0.28
N LYS A 404 -9.30 -10.11 1.42
CA LYS A 404 -9.13 -9.20 2.57
C LYS A 404 -7.72 -9.27 3.16
N ARG A 405 -7.10 -10.46 3.21
CA ARG A 405 -5.72 -10.65 3.65
C ARG A 405 -4.73 -9.93 2.74
N TYR A 406 -4.86 -10.09 1.43
CA TYR A 406 -3.89 -9.53 0.49
C TYR A 406 -4.05 -8.02 0.28
N ILE A 407 -5.28 -7.49 0.26
CA ILE A 407 -5.46 -6.04 0.18
C ILE A 407 -4.91 -5.32 1.41
N SER A 408 -4.99 -5.91 2.58
CA SER A 408 -4.47 -5.33 3.81
C SER A 408 -2.94 -5.13 3.79
N LYS A 409 -2.21 -5.90 2.97
CA LYS A 409 -0.74 -5.87 2.93
C LYS A 409 -0.15 -4.59 2.37
N TYR A 410 -0.88 -3.89 1.53
CA TYR A 410 -0.43 -2.62 0.94
C TYR A 410 -1.39 -1.45 1.21
N THR A 411 -2.36 -1.63 2.10
CA THR A 411 -3.30 -0.60 2.51
C THR A 411 -3.23 -0.37 4.02
N ILE A 412 -4.04 -1.07 4.81
CA ILE A 412 -4.17 -0.79 6.25
C ILE A 412 -2.94 -1.19 7.07
N ASN A 413 -2.27 -2.30 6.75
CA ASN A 413 -1.14 -2.77 7.56
C ASN A 413 0.07 -1.82 7.51
N PRO A 414 0.55 -1.36 6.34
CA PRO A 414 1.60 -0.33 6.31
C PRO A 414 1.15 0.99 6.94
N ALA A 415 -0.15 1.35 6.86
CA ALA A 415 -0.67 2.54 7.52
C ALA A 415 -0.63 2.43 9.05
N ILE A 416 -0.98 1.27 9.62
CA ILE A 416 -0.84 0.98 11.06
C ILE A 416 0.63 1.02 11.45
N THR A 417 1.49 0.34 10.70
CA THR A 417 2.92 0.22 10.96
C THR A 417 3.60 1.59 11.09
N HIS A 418 3.26 2.54 10.24
CA HIS A 418 3.87 3.88 10.23
C HIS A 418 3.02 4.97 10.89
N GLY A 419 1.98 4.59 11.64
CA GLY A 419 1.18 5.53 12.44
C GLY A 419 0.35 6.53 11.65
N VAL A 420 -0.09 6.16 10.44
CA VAL A 420 -0.91 7.00 9.55
C VAL A 420 -2.31 6.44 9.32
N SER A 421 -2.68 5.35 10.00
CA SER A 421 -3.96 4.64 9.79
C SER A 421 -5.20 5.43 10.19
N GLU A 422 -5.07 6.47 11.01
CA GLU A 422 -6.17 7.40 11.30
C GLU A 422 -6.55 8.25 10.07
N TYR A 423 -5.63 8.40 9.12
CA TYR A 423 -5.78 9.29 7.97
C TYR A 423 -6.06 8.55 6.66
N VAL A 424 -5.35 7.44 6.42
CA VAL A 424 -5.35 6.70 5.15
C VAL A 424 -5.32 5.18 5.37
N GLY A 425 -5.39 4.40 4.30
CA GLY A 425 -5.16 2.95 4.31
C GLY A 425 -6.41 2.08 4.37
N SER A 426 -7.61 2.66 4.42
CA SER A 426 -8.87 1.90 4.29
C SER A 426 -10.01 2.80 3.83
N VAL A 427 -11.07 2.18 3.32
CA VAL A 427 -12.31 2.87 2.93
C VAL A 427 -13.21 2.96 4.17
N GLU A 428 -12.99 3.98 5.00
CA GLU A 428 -13.72 4.19 6.26
C GLU A 428 -14.10 5.66 6.44
N VAL A 429 -15.26 5.90 7.06
CA VAL A 429 -15.75 7.25 7.34
C VAL A 429 -14.77 8.02 8.23
N GLY A 430 -14.47 9.25 7.85
CA GLY A 430 -13.56 10.16 8.53
C GLY A 430 -12.13 10.16 7.98
N LYS A 431 -11.73 9.14 7.23
CA LYS A 431 -10.41 9.08 6.57
C LYS A 431 -10.39 9.96 5.31
N VAL A 432 -9.20 10.35 4.93
CA VAL A 432 -8.96 11.07 3.68
C VAL A 432 -9.40 10.21 2.50
N ALA A 433 -10.12 10.81 1.58
CA ALA A 433 -10.64 10.12 0.41
C ALA A 433 -9.53 9.93 -0.65
N ASP A 434 -8.53 9.12 -0.31
CA ASP A 434 -7.53 8.58 -1.21
C ASP A 434 -8.03 7.23 -1.72
N LEU A 435 -8.61 7.23 -2.91
CA LEU A 435 -9.38 6.12 -3.43
C LEU A 435 -8.96 5.77 -4.86
N VAL A 436 -9.09 4.50 -5.22
CA VAL A 436 -8.76 4.00 -6.57
C VAL A 436 -9.95 3.22 -7.13
N LEU A 437 -10.38 3.61 -8.33
CA LEU A 437 -11.40 2.92 -9.10
C LEU A 437 -10.76 2.02 -10.15
N TRP A 438 -11.26 0.80 -10.25
CA TRP A 438 -10.74 -0.24 -11.14
C TRP A 438 -11.87 -0.83 -11.98
N ASN A 439 -11.62 -0.99 -13.27
CA ASN A 439 -12.41 -1.93 -14.04
C ASN A 439 -12.06 -3.35 -13.54
N PRO A 440 -13.04 -4.22 -13.22
CA PRO A 440 -12.77 -5.58 -12.75
C PRO A 440 -11.84 -6.39 -13.63
N ALA A 441 -11.91 -6.22 -14.96
CA ALA A 441 -11.05 -6.90 -15.92
C ALA A 441 -9.56 -6.50 -15.82
N PHE A 442 -9.27 -5.32 -15.25
CA PHE A 442 -7.93 -4.77 -15.08
C PHE A 442 -7.55 -4.55 -13.61
N PHE A 443 -8.32 -5.13 -12.70
CA PHE A 443 -8.06 -5.00 -11.27
C PHE A 443 -6.63 -5.45 -10.92
N GLY A 444 -5.95 -4.63 -10.13
CA GLY A 444 -4.56 -4.88 -9.73
C GLY A 444 -3.51 -4.59 -10.80
N ALA A 445 -3.91 -4.44 -12.07
CA ALA A 445 -3.00 -4.14 -13.16
C ALA A 445 -3.07 -2.67 -13.59
N LYS A 446 -4.30 -2.12 -13.75
CA LYS A 446 -4.49 -0.79 -14.34
C LYS A 446 -5.68 -0.06 -13.72
N PRO A 447 -5.48 0.93 -12.84
CA PRO A 447 -6.56 1.79 -12.35
C PRO A 447 -7.27 2.53 -13.49
N ASP A 448 -8.57 2.76 -13.35
CA ASP A 448 -9.32 3.64 -14.24
C ASP A 448 -9.26 5.09 -13.78
N MET A 449 -9.33 5.31 -12.47
CA MET A 449 -9.32 6.66 -11.87
C MET A 449 -8.67 6.62 -10.49
N ILE A 450 -7.93 7.67 -10.17
CA ILE A 450 -7.29 7.86 -8.87
C ILE A 450 -7.78 9.18 -8.29
N ILE A 451 -8.30 9.09 -7.07
CA ILE A 451 -8.83 10.22 -6.30
C ILE A 451 -7.89 10.41 -5.10
N LYS A 452 -7.49 11.64 -4.85
CA LYS A 452 -6.73 12.02 -3.66
C LYS A 452 -7.37 13.20 -2.96
N GLY A 453 -7.49 13.07 -1.63
CA GLY A 453 -8.14 14.11 -0.86
C GLY A 453 -9.51 14.48 -1.42
N GLY A 454 -10.24 13.50 -1.95
CA GLY A 454 -11.59 13.66 -2.49
C GLY A 454 -11.70 14.29 -3.89
N PHE A 455 -10.58 14.57 -4.57
CA PHE A 455 -10.59 15.18 -5.88
C PHE A 455 -9.90 14.26 -6.92
N ILE A 456 -10.39 14.30 -8.17
CA ILE A 456 -9.86 13.44 -9.25
C ILE A 456 -8.45 13.90 -9.61
N PHE A 457 -7.50 12.98 -9.45
CA PHE A 457 -6.07 13.26 -9.55
C PHE A 457 -5.45 12.76 -10.85
N ALA A 458 -5.82 11.57 -11.25
CA ALA A 458 -5.37 10.96 -12.49
C ALA A 458 -6.46 10.02 -13.03
N SER A 459 -6.49 9.86 -14.33
CA SER A 459 -7.40 8.94 -14.99
C SER A 459 -6.78 8.38 -16.25
N LYS A 460 -7.24 7.21 -16.65
CA LYS A 460 -6.91 6.59 -17.93
C LYS A 460 -7.74 7.25 -19.03
N MET A 461 -7.08 8.01 -19.92
CA MET A 461 -7.71 8.76 -20.99
C MET A 461 -6.95 8.64 -22.31
N GLY A 462 -7.66 8.77 -23.43
CA GLY A 462 -7.07 8.88 -24.77
C GLY A 462 -6.59 10.31 -25.05
N ASP A 463 -7.41 11.07 -25.71
CA ASP A 463 -7.11 12.46 -26.08
C ASP A 463 -8.07 13.48 -25.43
N ALA A 464 -8.10 14.70 -25.98
CA ALA A 464 -8.97 15.75 -25.49
C ALA A 464 -10.50 15.44 -25.57
N ASN A 465 -10.89 14.41 -26.33
CA ASN A 465 -12.28 13.94 -26.44
C ASN A 465 -12.51 12.65 -25.66
N ALA A 466 -12.06 12.59 -24.43
CA ALA A 466 -11.98 11.40 -23.60
C ALA A 466 -13.28 10.58 -23.46
N SER A 467 -14.44 11.18 -23.66
CA SER A 467 -15.74 10.49 -23.66
C SER A 467 -16.10 9.81 -24.99
N ILE A 468 -15.30 10.00 -26.03
CA ILE A 468 -15.51 9.43 -27.37
C ILE A 468 -14.42 8.41 -27.65
N PRO A 469 -14.73 7.16 -28.06
CA PRO A 469 -13.72 6.22 -28.50
C PRO A 469 -12.89 6.79 -29.65
N THR A 470 -11.57 6.82 -29.48
CA THR A 470 -10.63 7.31 -30.47
C THR A 470 -9.61 6.24 -30.83
N PRO A 471 -8.96 6.28 -31.98
CA PRO A 471 -7.90 5.35 -32.35
C PRO A 471 -6.57 5.63 -31.62
N GLN A 472 -6.53 6.62 -30.76
CA GLN A 472 -5.34 7.01 -30.02
C GLN A 472 -5.10 6.11 -28.83
N PRO A 473 -3.84 5.88 -28.45
CA PRO A 473 -3.50 5.16 -27.25
C PRO A 473 -4.14 5.78 -26.01
N VAL A 474 -4.68 4.94 -25.15
CA VAL A 474 -5.18 5.35 -23.83
C VAL A 474 -4.02 5.29 -22.85
N CYS A 475 -3.70 6.41 -22.23
CA CYS A 475 -2.62 6.51 -21.25
C CYS A 475 -3.12 7.17 -19.96
N TYR A 476 -2.31 7.10 -18.92
CA TYR A 476 -2.61 7.85 -17.71
C TYR A 476 -2.32 9.34 -17.92
N THR A 477 -3.27 10.15 -17.48
CA THR A 477 -3.19 11.62 -17.58
C THR A 477 -3.52 12.20 -16.22
N GLU A 478 -2.68 13.14 -15.78
CA GLU A 478 -3.00 13.94 -14.58
C GLU A 478 -4.20 14.82 -14.87
N MET A 479 -5.16 14.80 -13.94
CA MET A 479 -6.33 15.66 -13.96
C MET A 479 -6.09 16.91 -13.11
N PHE A 480 -7.06 17.80 -13.03
CA PHE A 480 -6.90 19.09 -12.33
C PHE A 480 -6.46 18.95 -10.87
N GLY A 481 -6.80 17.84 -10.19
CA GLY A 481 -6.33 17.54 -8.84
C GLY A 481 -4.82 17.37 -8.73
N GLY A 482 -4.14 16.95 -9.80
CA GLY A 482 -2.69 16.78 -9.88
C GLY A 482 -1.91 18.07 -10.19
N HIS A 483 -2.59 19.23 -10.26
CA HIS A 483 -1.97 20.48 -10.71
C HIS A 483 -2.10 21.64 -9.73
N GLY A 484 -1.10 22.52 -9.77
CA GLY A 484 -1.11 23.80 -9.07
C GLY A 484 -1.32 23.69 -7.57
N LEU A 485 -2.08 24.61 -7.01
CA LEU A 485 -2.35 24.67 -5.58
C LEU A 485 -3.35 23.61 -5.09
N ALA A 486 -4.01 22.86 -6.00
CA ALA A 486 -4.87 21.74 -5.59
C ALA A 486 -4.07 20.70 -4.78
N LEU A 487 -2.81 20.45 -5.14
CA LEU A 487 -1.90 19.55 -4.41
C LEU A 487 -1.78 19.89 -2.93
N SER A 488 -1.76 21.18 -2.59
CA SER A 488 -1.62 21.62 -1.21
C SER A 488 -2.83 21.29 -0.33
N SER A 489 -4.00 21.10 -0.93
CA SER A 489 -5.23 20.74 -0.22
C SER A 489 -5.50 19.25 -0.19
N THR A 490 -4.99 18.49 -1.18
CA THR A 490 -5.32 17.08 -1.39
C THR A 490 -4.22 16.12 -1.01
N CYS A 491 -2.98 16.59 -0.82
CA CYS A 491 -1.84 15.76 -0.44
C CYS A 491 -1.34 16.09 0.97
N ILE A 492 -0.79 15.07 1.61
CA ILE A 492 -0.32 15.13 3.00
C ILE A 492 1.20 14.93 3.05
N THR A 493 1.86 15.71 3.90
CA THR A 493 3.22 15.44 4.37
C THR A 493 3.13 14.97 5.81
N PHE A 494 3.55 13.74 6.08
CA PHE A 494 3.61 13.20 7.42
C PHE A 494 4.92 13.58 8.09
N VAL A 495 4.85 13.95 9.36
CA VAL A 495 6.01 14.35 10.17
C VAL A 495 5.93 13.72 11.57
N SER A 496 7.01 13.75 12.34
CA SER A 496 6.97 13.41 13.75
C SER A 496 6.02 14.32 14.52
N LYS A 497 5.42 13.81 15.58
CA LYS A 497 4.57 14.61 16.47
C LYS A 497 5.31 15.84 17.01
N TYR A 498 6.59 15.67 17.38
CA TYR A 498 7.41 16.78 17.85
C TYR A 498 7.52 17.89 16.81
N ALA A 499 7.92 17.56 15.58
CA ALA A 499 8.08 18.57 14.53
C ALA A 499 6.75 19.26 14.17
N TYR A 500 5.64 18.52 14.22
CA TYR A 500 4.30 19.08 14.04
C TYR A 500 3.96 20.12 15.11
N GLU A 501 4.17 19.79 16.40
CA GLU A 501 3.90 20.69 17.53
C GLU A 501 4.87 21.87 17.57
N ASP A 502 6.09 21.72 17.07
CA ASP A 502 7.11 22.76 16.94
C ASP A 502 6.89 23.68 15.72
N GLY A 503 5.81 23.48 14.97
CA GLY A 503 5.39 24.34 13.87
C GLY A 503 6.25 24.22 12.61
N ILE A 504 6.68 23.03 12.24
CA ILE A 504 7.54 22.81 11.06
C ILE A 504 6.92 23.31 9.76
N LYS A 505 5.59 23.26 9.64
CA LYS A 505 4.87 23.78 8.48
C LYS A 505 5.14 25.27 8.27
N GLU A 506 5.00 26.05 9.31
CA GLU A 506 5.21 27.49 9.30
C GLU A 506 6.69 27.83 9.15
N LYS A 507 7.58 27.11 9.83
CA LYS A 507 9.03 27.31 9.75
C LYS A 507 9.59 27.13 8.34
N LEU A 508 9.11 26.13 7.61
CA LEU A 508 9.53 25.85 6.23
C LEU A 508 8.61 26.51 5.18
N GLY A 509 7.50 27.11 5.59
CA GLY A 509 6.54 27.74 4.68
C GLY A 509 5.79 26.73 3.80
N LEU A 510 5.61 25.49 4.27
CA LEU A 510 4.94 24.43 3.54
C LEU A 510 3.46 24.77 3.30
N LYS A 511 2.96 24.48 2.10
CA LYS A 511 1.56 24.74 1.70
C LYS A 511 0.69 23.52 1.93
N ARG A 512 1.26 22.33 1.81
CA ARG A 512 0.52 21.06 1.95
C ARG A 512 -0.04 20.88 3.37
N GLN A 513 -0.98 19.96 3.49
CA GLN A 513 -1.39 19.47 4.80
C GLN A 513 -0.19 18.77 5.46
N VAL A 514 0.14 19.16 6.67
CA VAL A 514 1.16 18.51 7.49
C VAL A 514 0.45 17.84 8.64
N LEU A 515 0.64 16.54 8.83
CA LEU A 515 -0.01 15.75 9.86
C LEU A 515 1.00 14.89 10.63
N PRO A 516 0.82 14.73 11.95
CA PRO A 516 1.73 13.92 12.76
C PRO A 516 1.43 12.43 12.64
N VAL A 517 2.47 11.59 12.66
CA VAL A 517 2.31 10.15 12.88
C VAL A 517 1.96 9.87 14.34
N LYS A 518 1.26 8.74 14.60
CA LYS A 518 0.76 8.37 15.93
C LYS A 518 0.72 6.85 16.12
N ASN A 519 0.88 6.42 17.35
CA ASN A 519 0.74 5.00 17.76
C ASN A 519 1.67 4.04 17.01
N CYS A 520 2.90 4.46 16.72
CA CYS A 520 3.89 3.60 16.07
C CYS A 520 4.50 2.55 17.01
N ARG A 521 4.45 2.78 18.33
CA ARG A 521 5.17 1.96 19.31
C ARG A 521 4.29 0.99 20.11
N ASN A 522 3.01 1.31 20.30
CA ASN A 522 2.07 0.46 21.03
C ASN A 522 1.34 -0.54 20.12
N ILE A 523 1.99 -0.99 19.08
CA ILE A 523 1.49 -1.98 18.13
C ILE A 523 2.39 -3.21 18.10
N SER A 524 1.83 -4.29 17.67
CA SER A 524 2.49 -5.58 17.51
C SER A 524 1.98 -6.28 16.26
N LYS A 525 2.47 -7.45 15.98
CA LYS A 525 1.94 -8.27 14.90
C LYS A 525 0.46 -8.61 15.07
N ALA A 526 -0.05 -8.64 16.30
CA ALA A 526 -1.46 -8.87 16.58
C ALA A 526 -2.38 -7.79 15.99
N ASP A 527 -1.85 -6.58 15.72
CA ASP A 527 -2.59 -5.47 15.13
C ASP A 527 -2.61 -5.50 13.60
N MET A 528 -1.86 -6.42 12.99
CA MET A 528 -1.82 -6.58 11.53
C MET A 528 -3.06 -7.29 11.02
N VAL A 529 -3.91 -6.54 10.34
CA VAL A 529 -5.22 -7.00 9.86
C VAL A 529 -5.07 -8.17 8.91
N TYR A 530 -5.70 -9.31 9.22
CA TYR A 530 -5.62 -10.61 8.51
C TYR A 530 -4.21 -11.19 8.36
N ASN A 531 -3.18 -10.55 8.90
CA ASN A 531 -1.77 -10.90 8.73
C ASN A 531 -1.00 -10.89 10.06
N ASN A 532 -1.63 -11.45 11.09
CA ASN A 532 -1.19 -11.43 12.48
C ASN A 532 -0.72 -12.80 13.00
N VAL A 533 -0.49 -13.74 12.11
CA VAL A 533 -0.09 -15.10 12.51
C VAL A 533 1.39 -15.11 12.90
N CYS A 534 1.69 -15.70 14.06
CA CYS A 534 3.02 -16.10 14.48
C CYS A 534 3.12 -17.63 14.40
N GLY A 535 4.27 -18.16 13.98
CA GLY A 535 4.53 -19.60 13.94
C GLY A 535 5.98 -19.88 14.37
N ASP A 536 6.30 -21.11 14.77
CA ASP A 536 7.69 -21.51 15.02
C ASP A 536 8.39 -21.74 13.68
N ILE A 537 9.01 -20.68 13.14
CA ILE A 537 9.75 -20.72 11.88
C ILE A 537 11.17 -21.20 12.17
N ARG A 538 11.58 -22.27 11.47
CA ARG A 538 12.94 -22.80 11.52
C ARG A 538 13.49 -22.95 10.11
N VAL A 539 14.78 -22.73 9.96
CA VAL A 539 15.54 -22.93 8.73
C VAL A 539 16.66 -23.91 9.00
N ASP A 540 16.74 -24.94 8.21
CA ASP A 540 17.85 -25.89 8.27
C ASP A 540 19.13 -25.23 7.75
N PRO A 541 20.23 -25.21 8.52
CA PRO A 541 21.43 -24.48 8.14
C PRO A 541 22.23 -25.10 6.96
N GLU A 542 21.96 -26.36 6.62
CA GLU A 542 22.65 -27.05 5.52
C GLU A 542 21.84 -27.03 4.22
N THR A 543 20.51 -27.20 4.33
CA THR A 543 19.62 -27.33 3.16
C THR A 543 18.76 -26.10 2.92
N TYR A 544 18.78 -25.13 3.82
CA TYR A 544 17.91 -23.93 3.87
C TYR A 544 16.42 -24.25 3.89
N THR A 545 16.03 -25.48 4.10
CA THR A 545 14.63 -25.90 4.19
C THR A 545 13.93 -25.15 5.31
N VAL A 546 12.85 -24.45 4.94
CA VAL A 546 12.02 -23.68 5.89
C VAL A 546 10.90 -24.55 6.42
N THR A 547 10.71 -24.55 7.73
CA THR A 547 9.56 -25.17 8.38
C THR A 547 8.79 -24.19 9.24
N VAL A 548 7.48 -24.37 9.33
CA VAL A 548 6.60 -23.66 10.27
C VAL A 548 5.85 -24.71 11.08
N ASP A 549 5.97 -24.64 12.41
CA ASP A 549 5.37 -25.61 13.34
C ASP A 549 5.72 -27.06 12.97
N GLY A 550 6.95 -27.29 12.52
CA GLY A 550 7.48 -28.59 12.12
C GLY A 550 7.03 -29.09 10.74
N LYS A 551 6.29 -28.30 9.97
CA LYS A 551 5.89 -28.63 8.59
C LYS A 551 6.77 -27.89 7.60
N VAL A 552 7.28 -28.58 6.58
CA VAL A 552 8.03 -27.96 5.48
C VAL A 552 7.13 -27.00 4.71
N ILE A 553 7.63 -25.80 4.48
CA ILE A 553 6.97 -24.72 3.76
C ILE A 553 7.73 -24.45 2.48
N THR A 554 7.12 -24.74 1.35
CA THR A 554 7.69 -24.51 0.02
C THR A 554 6.60 -24.38 -1.02
N CYS A 555 6.92 -23.86 -2.19
CA CYS A 555 6.05 -23.83 -3.36
C CYS A 555 6.90 -23.95 -4.64
N GLU A 556 6.24 -24.31 -5.74
CA GLU A 556 6.91 -24.37 -7.04
C GLU A 556 7.01 -22.99 -7.68
N PRO A 557 8.08 -22.69 -8.44
CA PRO A 557 8.14 -21.48 -9.23
C PRO A 557 7.03 -21.46 -10.28
N PHE A 558 6.52 -20.26 -10.61
CA PHE A 558 5.50 -20.09 -11.65
C PHE A 558 6.14 -19.76 -13.00
N ASP A 559 5.59 -20.35 -14.07
CA ASP A 559 5.99 -20.06 -15.46
C ASP A 559 5.07 -19.02 -16.11
N GLU A 560 3.84 -18.84 -15.61
CA GLU A 560 2.84 -17.94 -16.19
C GLU A 560 2.15 -17.12 -15.11
N LEU A 561 2.26 -15.80 -15.21
CA LEU A 561 1.65 -14.85 -14.28
C LEU A 561 0.37 -14.23 -14.86
N ALA A 562 -0.65 -14.11 -14.01
CA ALA A 562 -1.80 -13.25 -14.27
C ALA A 562 -1.40 -11.77 -14.26
N LEU A 563 -2.31 -10.87 -14.65
CA LEU A 563 -2.16 -9.42 -14.64
C LEU A 563 -1.02 -8.88 -15.52
N ALA A 564 -0.65 -9.61 -16.55
CA ALA A 564 0.38 -9.22 -17.51
C ALA A 564 -0.05 -8.02 -18.39
N GLN A 565 -1.34 -7.69 -18.44
CA GLN A 565 -1.88 -6.55 -19.20
C GLN A 565 -1.22 -5.21 -18.84
N ARG A 566 -0.61 -5.11 -17.66
CA ARG A 566 0.16 -3.93 -17.26
C ARG A 566 1.28 -3.61 -18.26
N TYR A 567 1.89 -4.63 -18.85
CA TYR A 567 3.02 -4.47 -19.77
C TYR A 567 2.60 -4.26 -21.23
N PHE A 568 1.33 -4.45 -21.53
CA PHE A 568 0.75 -4.31 -22.87
C PHE A 568 -0.19 -3.11 -22.97
N MET A 569 0.26 -1.97 -22.41
CA MET A 569 -0.61 -0.84 -22.34
C MET A 569 -0.17 0.25 -23.25
N PHE A 570 -1.07 0.64 -24.05
CA PHE A 570 -0.90 1.65 -25.07
C PHE A 570 -2.06 2.62 -25.03
#